data_3c3b7c7b6695480357d4f29bac7bb4a9
#
_entry.id   3c3b7c7b6695480357d4f29bac7bb4a9
#
_cell.length_a   1.000
_cell.length_b   1.000
_cell.length_c   1.000
_cell.angle_alpha   90.00
_cell.angle_beta   90.00
_cell.angle_gamma   90.00
#
_symmetry.space_group_name_H-M   'P 1'
#
loop_
_entity.id
_entity.type
_entity.pdbx_description
1 polymer ?
#
loop_
_entity_poly.entity_id
_entity_poly.type
_entity_poly.pdbx_seq_one_letter_code
_entity_poly.pdbx_strand_id
1 'polypeptide(L)'
;MANNSIWISTDLVLKNTKYADNERILIMTGDSVDLIEAVADVAGNVDVYDINFSTLKRLRHYVRKDNVQFFDDVYPAPDSGYDTAIVFVPKGRDFGRAQMWSAMNALKEGGDLYLVGPNKAGAKSLIKDAIELFGDCQVMDYKKSHRVAVSRKESAHYDYPSDWGDVPTEKKFISITTALGTIEVATQPGVFSWKELDEGTHYLLENLVLRDDKTALDVGCGYGVIGALLASKLEHVTLVDNNLLAISCAKATLAHNNIENATVIASNVFSEVDSESEFDLIISNPPFHRGFDLNTNVPHKIMKQAPDYLAQGGRLVLVANEFLKYNTVMEENFKQAEVRARNTKFKVLEGIL
;
A
#
# COMPACT_ATOMS: atom_id res chain seq x y z
N MET A 1 -18.56 4.58 6.56
CA MET A 1 -18.47 5.65 5.52
C MET A 1 -17.62 5.24 4.31
N ALA A 2 -16.60 4.38 4.46
CA ALA A 2 -15.82 3.88 3.32
C ALA A 2 -16.65 3.03 2.34
N ASN A 3 -17.49 2.12 2.83
CA ASN A 3 -18.38 1.29 1.99
C ASN A 3 -19.32 2.09 1.07
N ASN A 4 -19.77 3.29 1.49
CA ASN A 4 -20.66 4.11 0.67
C ASN A 4 -19.94 4.78 -0.51
N SER A 5 -18.64 5.04 -0.39
CA SER A 5 -17.85 5.69 -1.46
C SER A 5 -17.53 4.71 -2.60
N ILE A 6 -17.11 3.48 -2.27
CA ILE A 6 -16.82 2.45 -3.29
C ILE A 6 -18.10 2.07 -4.04
N TRP A 7 -19.22 1.93 -3.34
CA TRP A 7 -20.52 1.62 -3.94
C TRP A 7 -20.97 2.69 -4.95
N ILE A 8 -20.78 4.00 -4.64
CA ILE A 8 -21.13 5.08 -5.58
C ILE A 8 -20.24 5.01 -6.83
N SER A 9 -18.96 4.77 -6.68
CA SER A 9 -18.02 4.62 -7.80
C SER A 9 -18.37 3.39 -8.64
N THR A 10 -18.70 2.26 -8.01
CA THR A 10 -19.18 1.03 -8.67
C THR A 10 -20.43 1.29 -9.50
N ASP A 11 -21.47 1.95 -8.94
CA ASP A 11 -22.71 2.29 -9.64
C ASP A 11 -22.44 3.21 -10.85
N LEU A 12 -21.51 4.17 -10.72
CA LEU A 12 -21.12 5.04 -11.84
C LEU A 12 -20.45 4.25 -12.97
N VAL A 13 -19.54 3.34 -12.65
CA VAL A 13 -18.89 2.49 -13.66
C VAL A 13 -19.92 1.63 -14.37
N LEU A 14 -20.71 0.85 -13.65
CA LEU A 14 -21.70 -0.08 -14.22
C LEU A 14 -22.74 0.60 -15.12
N LYS A 15 -23.05 1.89 -14.87
CA LYS A 15 -23.98 2.65 -15.70
C LYS A 15 -23.36 3.24 -16.96
N ASN A 16 -22.06 3.54 -16.94
CA ASN A 16 -21.39 4.33 -17.97
C ASN A 16 -20.42 3.53 -18.83
N THR A 17 -20.16 2.25 -18.49
CA THR A 17 -19.29 1.35 -19.27
C THR A 17 -20.12 0.30 -19.98
N LYS A 18 -19.68 -0.06 -21.18
CA LYS A 18 -20.23 -1.18 -21.97
C LYS A 18 -19.08 -2.06 -22.40
N TYR A 19 -19.24 -3.35 -22.24
CA TYR A 19 -18.23 -4.35 -22.56
C TYR A 19 -18.77 -5.32 -23.60
N ALA A 20 -17.90 -5.88 -24.46
CA ALA A 20 -18.22 -6.96 -25.37
C ALA A 20 -17.77 -8.31 -24.80
N ASP A 21 -18.38 -9.39 -25.22
CA ASP A 21 -18.17 -10.75 -24.71
C ASP A 21 -16.71 -11.27 -24.81
N ASN A 22 -15.90 -10.68 -25.67
CA ASN A 22 -14.51 -11.08 -25.90
C ASN A 22 -13.48 -10.05 -25.39
N GLU A 23 -13.90 -8.99 -24.72
CA GLU A 23 -13.00 -7.95 -24.21
C GLU A 23 -12.20 -8.43 -23.01
N ARG A 24 -10.94 -7.95 -22.94
CA ARG A 24 -10.07 -8.06 -21.77
C ARG A 24 -10.14 -6.78 -20.97
N ILE A 25 -10.58 -6.90 -19.74
CA ILE A 25 -10.80 -5.76 -18.84
C ILE A 25 -9.77 -5.76 -17.73
N LEU A 26 -9.14 -4.61 -17.52
CA LEU A 26 -8.27 -4.33 -16.38
C LEU A 26 -9.06 -3.56 -15.31
N ILE A 27 -9.04 -4.03 -14.06
CA ILE A 27 -9.59 -3.30 -12.90
C ILE A 27 -8.45 -3.03 -11.92
N MET A 28 -8.22 -1.76 -11.59
CA MET A 28 -7.17 -1.36 -10.65
C MET A 28 -7.78 -0.64 -9.44
N THR A 29 -7.39 -1.07 -8.23
CA THR A 29 -7.79 -0.48 -6.94
C THR A 29 -9.32 -0.50 -6.71
N GLY A 30 -10.00 -1.51 -7.30
CA GLY A 30 -11.45 -1.67 -7.26
C GLY A 30 -11.92 -2.66 -6.19
N ASP A 31 -12.00 -2.24 -4.94
CA ASP A 31 -12.42 -3.07 -3.78
C ASP A 31 -13.95 -3.36 -3.79
N SER A 32 -14.45 -4.00 -4.87
CA SER A 32 -15.88 -4.30 -5.04
C SER A 32 -16.10 -5.66 -5.73
N VAL A 33 -16.59 -6.65 -4.96
CA VAL A 33 -16.99 -7.96 -5.49
C VAL A 33 -18.09 -7.79 -6.55
N ASP A 34 -19.12 -7.00 -6.24
CA ASP A 34 -20.28 -6.78 -7.13
C ASP A 34 -19.86 -6.20 -8.49
N LEU A 35 -18.86 -5.28 -8.50
CA LEU A 35 -18.34 -4.74 -9.76
C LEU A 35 -17.63 -5.83 -10.57
N ILE A 36 -16.70 -6.53 -9.93
CA ILE A 36 -15.86 -7.53 -10.63
C ILE A 36 -16.75 -8.62 -11.22
N GLU A 37 -17.73 -9.13 -10.46
CA GLU A 37 -18.66 -10.15 -10.95
C GLU A 37 -19.55 -9.63 -12.07
N ALA A 38 -20.12 -8.41 -11.92
CA ALA A 38 -20.95 -7.81 -12.97
C ALA A 38 -20.17 -7.55 -14.28
N VAL A 39 -18.89 -7.14 -14.19
CA VAL A 39 -18.03 -7.00 -15.36
C VAL A 39 -17.71 -8.36 -15.97
N ALA A 40 -17.38 -9.36 -15.15
CA ALA A 40 -17.05 -10.71 -15.58
C ALA A 40 -18.24 -11.48 -16.20
N ASP A 41 -19.48 -11.08 -15.89
CA ASP A 41 -20.70 -11.65 -16.50
C ASP A 41 -20.82 -11.28 -17.99
N VAL A 42 -20.14 -10.23 -18.45
CA VAL A 42 -20.25 -9.70 -19.82
C VAL A 42 -18.91 -9.78 -20.56
N ALA A 43 -17.80 -9.51 -19.89
CA ALA A 43 -16.47 -9.46 -20.50
C ALA A 43 -15.85 -10.86 -20.69
N GLY A 44 -14.92 -10.98 -21.64
CA GLY A 44 -14.18 -12.22 -21.89
C GLY A 44 -13.25 -12.60 -20.74
N ASN A 45 -12.40 -11.66 -20.30
CA ASN A 45 -11.48 -11.85 -19.18
C ASN A 45 -11.37 -10.57 -18.34
N VAL A 46 -11.23 -10.72 -17.04
CA VAL A 46 -11.07 -9.61 -16.10
C VAL A 46 -9.81 -9.82 -15.26
N ASP A 47 -8.86 -8.93 -15.41
CA ASP A 47 -7.62 -8.92 -14.63
C ASP A 47 -7.70 -7.84 -13.55
N VAL A 48 -7.46 -8.23 -12.29
CA VAL A 48 -7.63 -7.37 -11.11
C VAL A 48 -6.29 -7.15 -10.42
N TYR A 49 -5.95 -5.88 -10.25
CA TYR A 49 -4.78 -5.40 -9.52
C TYR A 49 -5.18 -4.51 -8.36
N ASP A 50 -4.61 -4.75 -7.21
CA ASP A 50 -4.76 -3.86 -6.03
C ASP A 50 -3.44 -3.80 -5.26
N ILE A 51 -3.15 -2.63 -4.70
CA ILE A 51 -1.96 -2.42 -3.86
C ILE A 51 -2.11 -3.08 -2.48
N ASN A 52 -3.33 -3.41 -2.09
CA ASN A 52 -3.64 -3.88 -0.75
C ASN A 52 -3.80 -5.41 -0.75
N PHE A 53 -2.85 -6.11 -0.14
CA PHE A 53 -2.82 -7.58 -0.06
C PHE A 53 -4.10 -8.16 0.56
N SER A 54 -4.59 -7.58 1.67
CA SER A 54 -5.80 -8.10 2.32
C SER A 54 -7.06 -7.88 1.48
N THR A 55 -7.11 -6.84 0.66
CA THR A 55 -8.17 -6.64 -0.34
C THR A 55 -8.14 -7.75 -1.38
N LEU A 56 -6.98 -8.00 -2.00
CA LEU A 56 -6.85 -9.07 -2.99
C LEU A 56 -7.19 -10.45 -2.41
N LYS A 57 -6.70 -10.76 -1.20
CA LYS A 57 -7.02 -12.02 -0.51
C LYS A 57 -8.52 -12.18 -0.29
N ARG A 58 -9.20 -11.11 0.12
CA ARG A 58 -10.65 -11.07 0.29
C ARG A 58 -11.39 -11.22 -1.04
N LEU A 59 -10.99 -10.49 -2.07
CA LEU A 59 -11.61 -10.57 -3.41
C LEU A 59 -11.47 -11.97 -4.01
N ARG A 60 -10.28 -12.58 -3.95
CA ARG A 60 -10.04 -13.99 -4.36
C ARG A 60 -10.96 -14.97 -3.64
N HIS A 61 -11.29 -14.70 -2.39
CA HIS A 61 -12.18 -15.56 -1.60
C HIS A 61 -13.64 -15.43 -2.01
N TYR A 62 -14.12 -14.23 -2.34
CA TYR A 62 -15.56 -13.98 -2.58
C TYR A 62 -15.96 -13.98 -4.04
N VAL A 63 -15.11 -13.56 -4.98
CA VAL A 63 -15.41 -13.59 -6.43
C VAL A 63 -15.42 -15.04 -6.92
N ARG A 64 -16.51 -15.45 -7.58
CA ARG A 64 -16.75 -16.83 -8.05
C ARG A 64 -16.90 -16.87 -9.57
N LYS A 65 -15.89 -16.36 -10.29
CA LYS A 65 -15.86 -16.27 -11.75
C LYS A 65 -14.57 -16.84 -12.30
N ASP A 66 -14.66 -17.81 -13.21
CA ASP A 66 -13.49 -18.51 -13.78
C ASP A 66 -12.68 -17.62 -14.74
N ASN A 67 -13.30 -16.57 -15.29
CA ASN A 67 -12.68 -15.59 -16.18
C ASN A 67 -12.10 -14.38 -15.45
N VAL A 68 -11.94 -14.45 -14.10
CA VAL A 68 -11.30 -13.40 -13.30
C VAL A 68 -9.95 -13.88 -12.79
N GLN A 69 -8.92 -13.08 -13.02
CA GLN A 69 -7.57 -13.31 -12.50
C GLN A 69 -7.13 -12.16 -11.58
N PHE A 70 -6.48 -12.51 -10.47
CA PHE A 70 -5.93 -11.57 -9.49
C PHE A 70 -4.41 -11.64 -9.49
N PHE A 71 -3.77 -10.47 -9.54
CA PHE A 71 -2.32 -10.36 -9.59
C PHE A 71 -1.75 -9.78 -8.29
N ASP A 72 -0.63 -10.32 -7.84
CA ASP A 72 0.14 -9.79 -6.69
C ASP A 72 1.13 -8.69 -7.11
N ASP A 73 1.28 -8.45 -8.41
CA ASP A 73 1.94 -7.28 -8.93
C ASP A 73 1.05 -6.04 -8.77
N VAL A 74 1.67 -4.86 -8.63
CA VAL A 74 0.92 -3.60 -8.44
C VAL A 74 0.49 -2.99 -9.75
N TYR A 75 1.26 -3.23 -10.80
CA TYR A 75 1.01 -2.68 -12.14
C TYR A 75 0.98 -3.78 -13.18
N PRO A 76 0.05 -3.72 -14.15
CA PRO A 76 0.10 -4.59 -15.31
C PRO A 76 1.35 -4.31 -16.15
N ALA A 77 1.82 -5.31 -16.88
CA ALA A 77 2.89 -5.11 -17.83
C ALA A 77 2.42 -4.16 -18.95
N PRO A 78 3.31 -3.29 -19.47
CA PRO A 78 3.02 -2.50 -20.67
C PRO A 78 2.61 -3.41 -21.85
N ASP A 79 1.84 -2.87 -22.76
CA ASP A 79 1.38 -3.56 -23.99
C ASP A 79 0.66 -4.89 -23.74
N SER A 80 0.02 -5.06 -22.57
CA SER A 80 -0.77 -6.25 -22.22
C SER A 80 -2.00 -6.45 -23.09
N GLY A 81 -2.42 -5.42 -23.82
CA GLY A 81 -3.48 -5.48 -24.82
C GLY A 81 -4.90 -5.50 -24.25
N TYR A 82 -5.14 -4.82 -23.13
CA TYR A 82 -6.49 -4.64 -22.60
C TYR A 82 -7.34 -3.77 -23.51
N ASP A 83 -8.62 -4.11 -23.62
CA ASP A 83 -9.63 -3.32 -24.33
C ASP A 83 -10.10 -2.14 -23.50
N THR A 84 -10.30 -2.39 -22.22
CA THR A 84 -10.78 -1.40 -21.26
C THR A 84 -10.00 -1.50 -19.95
N ALA A 85 -9.64 -0.37 -19.38
CA ALA A 85 -9.07 -0.26 -18.04
C ALA A 85 -9.96 0.60 -17.14
N ILE A 86 -10.23 0.13 -15.92
CA ILE A 86 -11.01 0.85 -14.91
C ILE A 86 -10.10 1.11 -13.73
N VAL A 87 -9.76 2.38 -13.50
CA VAL A 87 -8.90 2.82 -12.39
C VAL A 87 -9.74 3.55 -11.36
N PHE A 88 -9.83 2.99 -10.17
CA PHE A 88 -10.40 3.68 -9.01
C PHE A 88 -9.36 4.66 -8.47
N VAL A 89 -9.70 5.95 -8.52
CA VAL A 89 -8.79 7.04 -8.14
C VAL A 89 -8.34 6.89 -6.67
N PRO A 90 -7.07 6.60 -6.42
CA PRO A 90 -6.55 6.43 -5.08
C PRO A 90 -6.31 7.79 -4.40
N LYS A 91 -6.03 7.77 -3.10
CA LYS A 91 -5.51 8.95 -2.40
C LYS A 91 -4.05 9.20 -2.83
N GLY A 92 -3.72 10.48 -3.05
CA GLY A 92 -2.38 10.90 -3.46
C GLY A 92 -2.27 11.03 -4.98
N ARG A 93 -1.93 12.26 -5.44
CA ARG A 93 -1.89 12.60 -6.87
C ARG A 93 -0.82 11.79 -7.61
N ASP A 94 0.37 11.69 -7.02
CA ASP A 94 1.50 10.99 -7.66
C ASP A 94 1.19 9.50 -7.84
N PHE A 95 0.57 8.86 -6.85
CA PHE A 95 0.13 7.47 -6.97
C PHE A 95 -1.04 7.32 -7.96
N GLY A 96 -1.99 8.27 -7.99
CA GLY A 96 -3.03 8.30 -9.01
C GLY A 96 -2.46 8.40 -10.42
N ARG A 97 -1.44 9.23 -10.63
CA ARG A 97 -0.70 9.31 -11.90
C ARG A 97 -0.03 7.98 -12.26
N ALA A 98 0.59 7.30 -11.28
CA ALA A 98 1.21 5.99 -11.50
C ALA A 98 0.19 4.94 -11.97
N GLN A 99 -0.96 4.86 -11.32
CA GLN A 99 -2.05 3.94 -11.68
C GLN A 99 -2.58 4.25 -13.09
N MET A 100 -2.89 5.51 -13.36
CA MET A 100 -3.39 5.98 -14.64
C MET A 100 -2.39 5.73 -15.78
N TRP A 101 -1.12 6.06 -15.56
CA TRP A 101 -0.02 5.86 -16.51
C TRP A 101 0.16 4.37 -16.85
N SER A 102 0.21 3.52 -15.81
CA SER A 102 0.34 2.08 -16.00
C SER A 102 -0.85 1.48 -16.76
N ALA A 103 -2.07 1.87 -16.39
CA ALA A 103 -3.28 1.40 -17.06
C ALA A 103 -3.32 1.81 -18.56
N MET A 104 -2.97 3.06 -18.87
CA MET A 104 -2.94 3.55 -20.26
C MET A 104 -1.91 2.79 -21.09
N ASN A 105 -0.71 2.53 -20.52
CA ASN A 105 0.32 1.78 -21.23
C ASN A 105 -0.05 0.29 -21.44
N ALA A 106 -0.89 -0.28 -20.58
CA ALA A 106 -1.36 -1.66 -20.70
C ALA A 106 -2.53 -1.84 -21.70
N LEU A 107 -3.21 -0.75 -22.07
CA LEU A 107 -4.27 -0.77 -23.08
C LEU A 107 -3.71 -1.00 -24.49
N LYS A 108 -4.49 -1.64 -25.36
CA LYS A 108 -4.28 -1.60 -26.80
C LYS A 108 -4.61 -0.22 -27.37
N GLU A 109 -4.11 0.11 -28.54
CA GLU A 109 -4.55 1.27 -29.29
C GLU A 109 -6.07 1.19 -29.57
N GLY A 110 -6.79 2.28 -29.37
CA GLY A 110 -8.25 2.33 -29.40
C GLY A 110 -8.94 1.83 -28.14
N GLY A 111 -8.22 1.39 -27.11
CA GLY A 111 -8.78 0.97 -25.82
C GLY A 111 -9.20 2.19 -24.95
N ASP A 112 -10.09 1.96 -23.99
CA ASP A 112 -10.68 3.00 -23.16
C ASP A 112 -10.19 2.92 -21.72
N LEU A 113 -9.70 4.05 -21.17
CA LEU A 113 -9.33 4.20 -19.76
C LEU A 113 -10.43 4.94 -19.00
N TYR A 114 -11.07 4.28 -18.04
CA TYR A 114 -12.03 4.89 -17.14
C TYR A 114 -11.36 5.26 -15.81
N LEU A 115 -11.48 6.53 -15.43
CA LEU A 115 -11.08 7.05 -14.12
C LEU A 115 -12.34 7.28 -13.28
N VAL A 116 -12.45 6.60 -12.13
CA VAL A 116 -13.63 6.70 -11.27
C VAL A 116 -13.25 6.95 -9.81
N GLY A 117 -13.91 7.91 -9.17
CA GLY A 117 -13.66 8.16 -7.75
C GLY A 117 -14.19 9.48 -7.21
N PRO A 118 -14.06 9.69 -5.89
CA PRO A 118 -14.52 10.90 -5.24
C PRO A 118 -13.55 12.07 -5.48
N ASN A 119 -14.11 13.28 -5.57
CA ASN A 119 -13.33 14.52 -5.69
C ASN A 119 -12.31 14.68 -4.54
N LYS A 120 -12.65 14.21 -3.33
CA LYS A 120 -11.76 14.27 -2.16
C LYS A 120 -10.54 13.33 -2.26
N ALA A 121 -10.59 12.30 -3.12
CA ALA A 121 -9.43 11.45 -3.42
C ALA A 121 -8.55 12.05 -4.54
N GLY A 122 -9.03 13.10 -5.23
CA GLY A 122 -8.28 13.76 -6.30
C GLY A 122 -8.82 13.51 -7.71
N ALA A 123 -10.04 12.95 -7.88
CA ALA A 123 -10.59 12.62 -9.20
C ALA A 123 -10.56 13.81 -10.19
N LYS A 124 -10.89 15.02 -9.72
CA LYS A 124 -10.80 16.23 -10.57
C LYS A 124 -9.39 16.54 -11.06
N SER A 125 -8.40 16.36 -10.20
CA SER A 125 -6.99 16.62 -10.54
C SER A 125 -6.46 15.56 -11.49
N LEU A 126 -6.79 14.30 -11.24
CA LEU A 126 -6.34 13.18 -12.10
C LEU A 126 -6.98 13.25 -13.50
N ILE A 127 -8.25 13.70 -13.64
CA ILE A 127 -8.88 13.96 -14.93
C ILE A 127 -8.13 15.07 -15.70
N LYS A 128 -7.67 16.14 -15.01
CA LYS A 128 -6.85 17.17 -15.65
C LYS A 128 -5.50 16.62 -16.10
N ASP A 129 -4.88 15.79 -15.26
CA ASP A 129 -3.63 15.12 -15.61
C ASP A 129 -3.81 14.19 -16.81
N ALA A 130 -4.95 13.49 -16.93
CA ALA A 130 -5.27 12.64 -18.08
C ALA A 130 -5.41 13.46 -19.38
N ILE A 131 -6.06 14.63 -19.34
CA ILE A 131 -6.15 15.53 -20.49
C ILE A 131 -4.76 15.99 -20.94
N GLU A 132 -3.89 16.32 -19.99
CA GLU A 132 -2.53 16.78 -20.30
C GLU A 132 -1.66 15.66 -20.89
N LEU A 133 -1.78 14.42 -20.34
CA LEU A 133 -1.02 13.27 -20.81
C LEU A 133 -1.52 12.65 -22.11
N PHE A 134 -2.83 12.56 -22.28
CA PHE A 134 -3.45 11.74 -23.33
C PHE A 134 -4.26 12.54 -24.34
N GLY A 135 -4.32 13.88 -24.17
CA GLY A 135 -5.00 14.79 -25.08
C GLY A 135 -6.49 14.97 -24.79
N ASP A 136 -7.17 14.01 -24.19
CA ASP A 136 -8.60 14.10 -23.84
C ASP A 136 -8.94 13.24 -22.61
N CYS A 137 -9.92 13.70 -21.83
CA CYS A 137 -10.57 12.94 -20.77
C CYS A 137 -11.96 13.53 -20.47
N GLN A 138 -13.00 12.85 -20.93
CA GLN A 138 -14.38 13.35 -20.83
C GLN A 138 -15.08 12.81 -19.59
N VAL A 139 -15.69 13.72 -18.81
CA VAL A 139 -16.54 13.31 -17.69
C VAL A 139 -17.86 12.78 -18.23
N MET A 140 -18.12 11.48 -18.00
CA MET A 140 -19.33 10.80 -18.46
C MET A 140 -20.50 11.01 -17.51
N ASP A 141 -20.24 10.98 -16.19
CA ASP A 141 -21.29 11.11 -15.18
C ASP A 141 -20.72 11.62 -13.84
N TYR A 142 -21.63 12.12 -13.00
CA TYR A 142 -21.32 12.69 -11.69
C TYR A 142 -22.42 12.39 -10.67
N LYS A 143 -22.05 11.80 -9.54
CA LYS A 143 -22.97 11.47 -8.45
C LYS A 143 -22.34 11.66 -7.08
N LYS A 144 -22.97 12.45 -6.20
CA LYS A 144 -22.53 12.63 -4.79
C LYS A 144 -21.01 12.88 -4.63
N SER A 145 -20.49 13.85 -5.39
CA SER A 145 -19.05 14.21 -5.42
C SER A 145 -18.11 13.12 -5.97
N HIS A 146 -18.62 12.09 -6.64
CA HIS A 146 -17.86 11.13 -7.42
C HIS A 146 -18.02 11.41 -8.90
N ARG A 147 -17.00 11.05 -9.68
CA ARG A 147 -16.96 11.19 -11.13
C ARG A 147 -16.55 9.88 -11.76
N VAL A 148 -17.08 9.63 -12.95
CA VAL A 148 -16.50 8.71 -13.91
C VAL A 148 -16.14 9.51 -15.17
N ALA A 149 -14.92 9.32 -15.65
CA ALA A 149 -14.41 9.95 -16.85
C ALA A 149 -13.68 8.94 -17.71
N VAL A 150 -13.62 9.16 -19.03
CA VAL A 150 -13.01 8.27 -20.01
C VAL A 150 -11.99 9.02 -20.85
N SER A 151 -10.84 8.39 -21.08
CA SER A 151 -9.83 8.75 -22.09
C SER A 151 -9.67 7.57 -23.04
N ARG A 152 -9.52 7.85 -24.34
CA ARG A 152 -9.22 6.82 -25.33
C ARG A 152 -7.74 6.80 -25.65
N LYS A 153 -7.15 5.59 -25.78
CA LYS A 153 -5.75 5.45 -26.21
C LYS A 153 -5.66 5.69 -27.73
N GLU A 154 -5.26 6.91 -28.11
CA GLU A 154 -5.13 7.34 -29.50
C GLU A 154 -3.73 7.08 -30.09
N SER A 155 -2.74 6.76 -29.25
CA SER A 155 -1.34 6.53 -29.63
C SER A 155 -0.78 5.28 -28.99
N ALA A 156 0.06 4.54 -29.72
CA ALA A 156 0.78 3.42 -29.17
C ALA A 156 1.72 3.83 -28.02
N HIS A 157 2.28 5.04 -28.08
CA HIS A 157 3.21 5.57 -27.11
C HIS A 157 2.82 6.97 -26.64
N TYR A 158 3.05 7.24 -25.36
CA TYR A 158 2.96 8.55 -24.74
C TYR A 158 4.27 8.83 -24.00
N ASP A 159 4.70 10.08 -24.01
CA ASP A 159 5.83 10.56 -23.20
C ASP A 159 5.33 11.03 -21.84
N TYR A 160 5.99 10.60 -20.78
CA TYR A 160 5.71 11.16 -19.45
C TYR A 160 6.33 12.55 -19.32
N PRO A 161 5.57 13.60 -18.92
CA PRO A 161 6.07 14.96 -18.88
C PRO A 161 7.27 15.12 -17.94
N SER A 162 8.39 15.60 -18.44
CA SER A 162 9.63 15.77 -17.68
C SER A 162 9.49 16.76 -16.52
N ASP A 163 8.60 17.75 -16.63
CA ASP A 163 8.28 18.72 -15.58
C ASP A 163 7.42 18.12 -14.44
N TRP A 164 6.87 16.92 -14.64
CA TRP A 164 6.17 16.17 -13.59
C TRP A 164 7.13 15.30 -12.76
N GLY A 165 8.41 15.23 -13.11
CA GLY A 165 9.45 14.44 -12.47
C GLY A 165 9.63 13.07 -13.10
N ASP A 166 10.12 12.11 -12.31
CA ASP A 166 10.38 10.74 -12.77
C ASP A 166 9.10 9.99 -13.12
N VAL A 167 9.20 9.00 -14.01
CA VAL A 167 8.09 8.10 -14.34
C VAL A 167 7.59 7.42 -13.06
N PRO A 168 6.32 7.60 -12.68
CA PRO A 168 5.86 7.28 -11.33
C PRO A 168 5.71 5.78 -11.05
N THR A 169 5.84 4.93 -12.07
CA THR A 169 5.85 3.48 -11.95
C THR A 169 7.26 2.91 -11.74
N GLU A 170 8.28 3.73 -11.89
CA GLU A 170 9.67 3.34 -11.68
C GLU A 170 10.09 3.58 -10.22
N LYS A 171 10.90 2.65 -9.69
CA LYS A 171 11.51 2.82 -8.37
C LYS A 171 12.69 3.78 -8.46
N LYS A 172 12.79 4.66 -7.48
CA LYS A 172 13.98 5.48 -7.26
C LYS A 172 14.65 5.10 -5.95
N PHE A 173 15.93 5.38 -5.84
CA PHE A 173 16.68 5.17 -4.61
C PHE A 173 16.92 6.52 -3.91
N ILE A 174 16.72 6.53 -2.60
CA ILE A 174 17.03 7.67 -1.75
C ILE A 174 17.95 7.23 -0.61
N SER A 175 18.95 8.05 -0.30
CA SER A 175 19.87 7.79 0.80
C SER A 175 19.25 8.30 2.12
N ILE A 176 19.22 7.43 3.13
CA ILE A 176 18.69 7.74 4.47
C ILE A 176 19.79 7.51 5.49
N THR A 177 20.05 8.52 6.31
CA THR A 177 20.99 8.47 7.43
C THR A 177 20.26 8.56 8.75
N THR A 178 20.56 7.64 9.68
CA THR A 178 19.97 7.55 11.02
C THR A 178 21.05 7.23 12.06
N ALA A 179 20.68 7.15 13.33
CA ALA A 179 21.59 6.71 14.40
C ALA A 179 22.11 5.27 14.19
N LEU A 180 21.37 4.41 13.46
CA LEU A 180 21.76 3.03 13.18
C LEU A 180 22.68 2.87 11.97
N GLY A 181 22.83 3.92 11.15
CA GLY A 181 23.67 3.93 9.95
C GLY A 181 23.01 4.61 8.76
N THR A 182 23.68 4.51 7.60
CA THR A 182 23.19 5.02 6.32
C THR A 182 22.80 3.86 5.41
N ILE A 183 21.69 4.00 4.70
CA ILE A 183 21.18 3.00 3.77
C ILE A 183 20.49 3.67 2.57
N GLU A 184 20.58 3.06 1.40
CA GLU A 184 19.81 3.46 0.23
C GLU A 184 18.54 2.63 0.12
N VAL A 185 17.39 3.28 0.09
CA VAL A 185 16.10 2.61 0.02
C VAL A 185 15.42 2.86 -1.32
N ALA A 186 14.87 1.79 -1.90
CA ALA A 186 14.04 1.86 -3.09
C ALA A 186 12.64 2.36 -2.69
N THR A 187 12.14 3.37 -3.41
CA THR A 187 10.83 3.95 -3.12
C THR A 187 10.11 4.40 -4.37
N GLN A 188 8.79 4.57 -4.29
CA GLN A 188 7.96 5.10 -5.37
C GLN A 188 6.62 5.62 -4.85
N PRO A 189 5.87 6.42 -5.64
CA PRO A 189 4.54 6.90 -5.27
C PRO A 189 3.59 5.76 -4.89
N GLY A 190 2.88 5.90 -3.77
CA GLY A 190 1.99 4.87 -3.20
C GLY A 190 2.57 4.16 -1.99
N VAL A 191 3.86 4.27 -1.74
CA VAL A 191 4.49 3.87 -0.47
C VAL A 191 4.43 5.04 0.52
N PHE A 192 4.25 4.74 1.79
CA PHE A 192 4.23 5.75 2.85
C PHE A 192 5.56 6.51 2.90
N SER A 193 5.48 7.85 2.96
CA SER A 193 6.64 8.76 3.01
C SER A 193 7.70 8.53 1.92
N TRP A 194 7.24 8.22 0.71
CA TRP A 194 8.10 7.80 -0.40
C TRP A 194 9.14 8.83 -0.87
N LYS A 195 9.02 10.11 -0.47
CA LYS A 195 9.95 11.18 -0.85
C LYS A 195 11.11 11.36 0.14
N GLU A 196 10.87 11.04 1.41
CA GLU A 196 11.79 11.29 2.50
C GLU A 196 11.46 10.38 3.70
N LEU A 197 12.39 10.26 4.65
CA LEU A 197 12.13 9.51 5.88
C LEU A 197 11.06 10.21 6.72
N ASP A 198 10.06 9.44 7.14
CA ASP A 198 9.02 9.93 8.05
C ASP A 198 9.60 10.37 9.39
N GLU A 199 9.12 11.50 9.93
CA GLU A 199 9.59 12.04 11.21
C GLU A 199 9.38 11.07 12.40
N GLY A 200 8.29 10.29 12.41
CA GLY A 200 8.02 9.28 13.43
C GLY A 200 8.99 8.11 13.34
N THR A 201 9.27 7.64 12.12
CA THR A 201 10.28 6.60 11.86
C THR A 201 11.68 7.08 12.27
N HIS A 202 12.04 8.31 11.92
CA HIS A 202 13.31 8.90 12.34
C HIS A 202 13.41 8.94 13.88
N TYR A 203 12.37 9.44 14.55
CA TYR A 203 12.34 9.53 16.02
C TYR A 203 12.40 8.14 16.68
N LEU A 204 11.74 7.12 16.10
CA LEU A 204 11.83 5.74 16.56
C LEU A 204 13.27 5.21 16.50
N LEU A 205 13.95 5.37 15.38
CA LEU A 205 15.29 4.87 15.14
C LEU A 205 16.36 5.60 15.99
N GLU A 206 16.16 6.89 16.29
CA GLU A 206 17.03 7.66 17.18
C GLU A 206 16.93 7.23 18.65
N ASN A 207 15.79 6.63 19.05
CA ASN A 207 15.54 6.23 20.43
C ASN A 207 15.47 4.69 20.59
N LEU A 208 15.78 3.94 19.54
CA LEU A 208 15.85 2.50 19.61
C LEU A 208 17.17 2.05 20.25
N VAL A 209 17.08 1.32 21.34
CA VAL A 209 18.23 0.67 21.96
C VAL A 209 18.17 -0.82 21.65
N LEU A 210 19.12 -1.33 20.85
CA LEU A 210 19.28 -2.76 20.67
C LEU A 210 19.89 -3.36 21.93
N ARG A 211 19.40 -4.55 22.29
CA ARG A 211 19.92 -5.37 23.40
C ARG A 211 20.66 -6.58 22.78
N ASP A 212 20.59 -7.72 23.42
CA ASP A 212 21.08 -8.99 22.87
C ASP A 212 20.07 -9.60 21.88
N ASP A 213 19.32 -8.74 21.16
CA ASP A 213 18.32 -9.16 20.17
C ASP A 213 19.01 -9.84 19.00
N LYS A 214 18.49 -10.99 18.56
CA LYS A 214 18.98 -11.75 17.41
C LYS A 214 18.03 -11.69 16.24
N THR A 215 16.73 -11.68 16.53
CA THR A 215 15.66 -11.70 15.57
C THR A 215 14.72 -10.50 15.73
N ALA A 216 14.24 -9.95 14.60
CA ALA A 216 13.25 -8.89 14.65
C ALA A 216 12.14 -9.07 13.61
N LEU A 217 10.95 -8.52 13.93
CA LEU A 217 9.83 -8.36 13.01
C LEU A 217 9.48 -6.88 12.86
N ASP A 218 9.64 -6.35 11.65
CA ASP A 218 9.26 -4.98 11.27
C ASP A 218 7.83 -4.98 10.71
N VAL A 219 6.85 -4.52 11.49
CA VAL A 219 5.42 -4.55 11.14
C VAL A 219 4.97 -3.23 10.53
N GLY A 220 4.52 -3.28 9.27
CA GLY A 220 4.24 -2.10 8.46
C GLY A 220 5.53 -1.50 7.92
N CYS A 221 6.39 -2.33 7.34
CA CYS A 221 7.78 -2.00 7.02
C CYS A 221 7.94 -0.89 5.95
N GLY A 222 6.89 -0.57 5.19
CA GLY A 222 6.97 0.39 4.09
C GLY A 222 8.04 -0.04 3.07
N TYR A 223 8.95 0.87 2.71
CA TYR A 223 10.08 0.58 1.83
C TYR A 223 11.24 -0.15 2.53
N GLY A 224 11.05 -0.61 3.77
CA GLY A 224 11.95 -1.51 4.47
C GLY A 224 13.12 -0.84 5.21
N VAL A 225 13.08 0.48 5.48
CA VAL A 225 14.20 1.20 6.10
C VAL A 225 14.57 0.66 7.48
N ILE A 226 13.56 0.41 8.35
CA ILE A 226 13.79 -0.12 9.71
C ILE A 226 14.38 -1.52 9.61
N GLY A 227 13.71 -2.43 8.91
CA GLY A 227 14.15 -3.81 8.78
C GLY A 227 15.53 -3.95 8.14
N ALA A 228 15.84 -3.17 7.11
CA ALA A 228 17.14 -3.20 6.45
C ALA A 228 18.29 -2.67 7.34
N LEU A 229 18.05 -1.62 8.13
CA LEU A 229 19.03 -1.15 9.13
C LEU A 229 19.24 -2.18 10.24
N LEU A 230 18.17 -2.84 10.71
CA LEU A 230 18.26 -3.89 11.72
C LEU A 230 19.00 -5.14 11.20
N ALA A 231 18.82 -5.52 9.95
CA ALA A 231 19.50 -6.68 9.36
C ALA A 231 21.03 -6.52 9.37
N SER A 232 21.57 -5.30 9.40
CA SER A 232 23.00 -5.05 9.59
C SER A 232 23.51 -5.33 11.02
N LYS A 233 22.62 -5.56 11.99
CA LYS A 233 22.92 -5.69 13.41
C LYS A 233 22.46 -7.02 14.01
N LEU A 234 21.47 -7.67 13.39
CA LEU A 234 20.79 -8.85 13.92
C LEU A 234 21.07 -10.10 13.07
N GLU A 235 20.79 -11.26 13.59
CA GLU A 235 20.96 -12.53 12.88
C GLU A 235 19.92 -12.69 11.76
N HIS A 236 18.65 -12.29 12.00
CA HIS A 236 17.58 -12.33 11.00
C HIS A 236 16.49 -11.26 11.25
N VAL A 237 15.95 -10.71 10.17
CA VAL A 237 14.83 -9.75 10.24
C VAL A 237 13.71 -10.15 9.27
N THR A 238 12.48 -10.21 9.79
CA THR A 238 11.28 -10.37 8.97
C THR A 238 10.60 -9.01 8.80
N LEU A 239 10.26 -8.66 7.57
CA LEU A 239 9.57 -7.42 7.21
C LEU A 239 8.19 -7.75 6.69
N VAL A 240 7.15 -7.11 7.22
CA VAL A 240 5.77 -7.35 6.75
C VAL A 240 5.05 -6.03 6.46
N ASP A 241 4.29 -6.01 5.37
CA ASP A 241 3.40 -4.90 5.02
C ASP A 241 2.16 -5.41 4.26
N ASN A 242 1.05 -4.69 4.40
CA ASN A 242 -0.17 -4.97 3.65
C ASN A 242 -0.19 -4.30 2.26
N ASN A 243 0.71 -3.36 2.02
CA ASN A 243 0.88 -2.67 0.74
C ASN A 243 1.88 -3.43 -0.14
N LEU A 244 1.42 -4.05 -1.23
CA LEU A 244 2.26 -4.81 -2.16
C LEU A 244 3.35 -3.96 -2.81
N LEU A 245 3.10 -2.66 -2.98
CA LEU A 245 4.09 -1.72 -3.48
C LEU A 245 5.23 -1.50 -2.46
N ALA A 246 4.89 -1.41 -1.17
CA ALA A 246 5.85 -1.36 -0.09
C ALA A 246 6.69 -2.65 -0.04
N ILE A 247 6.05 -3.82 -0.16
CA ILE A 247 6.73 -5.12 -0.28
C ILE A 247 7.73 -5.15 -1.44
N SER A 248 7.30 -4.67 -2.61
CA SER A 248 8.17 -4.59 -3.80
C SER A 248 9.37 -3.64 -3.58
N CYS A 249 9.15 -2.50 -2.91
CA CYS A 249 10.20 -1.56 -2.55
C CYS A 249 11.15 -2.14 -1.47
N ALA A 250 10.61 -2.77 -0.43
CA ALA A 250 11.43 -3.41 0.62
C ALA A 250 12.35 -4.50 0.04
N LYS A 251 11.82 -5.37 -0.84
CA LYS A 251 12.64 -6.37 -1.56
C LYS A 251 13.76 -5.72 -2.37
N ALA A 252 13.45 -4.64 -3.10
CA ALA A 252 14.45 -3.90 -3.88
C ALA A 252 15.48 -3.20 -2.97
N THR A 253 15.07 -2.67 -1.82
CA THR A 253 15.95 -2.11 -0.79
C THR A 253 16.95 -3.15 -0.27
N LEU A 254 16.48 -4.35 0.11
CA LEU A 254 17.34 -5.43 0.58
C LEU A 254 18.33 -5.87 -0.50
N ALA A 255 17.84 -6.08 -1.72
CA ALA A 255 18.68 -6.50 -2.85
C ALA A 255 19.76 -5.47 -3.19
N HIS A 256 19.41 -4.17 -3.22
CA HIS A 256 20.34 -3.09 -3.51
C HIS A 256 21.48 -2.99 -2.48
N ASN A 257 21.19 -3.25 -1.22
CA ASN A 257 22.16 -3.20 -0.12
C ASN A 257 22.83 -4.57 0.16
N ASN A 258 22.61 -5.60 -0.67
CA ASN A 258 23.15 -6.95 -0.50
C ASN A 258 22.79 -7.58 0.87
N ILE A 259 21.57 -7.35 1.35
CA ILE A 259 21.07 -7.89 2.62
C ILE A 259 20.42 -9.25 2.35
N GLU A 260 20.99 -10.33 2.84
CA GLU A 260 20.53 -11.70 2.63
C GLU A 260 19.85 -12.32 3.87
N ASN A 261 20.06 -11.74 5.05
CA ASN A 261 19.50 -12.20 6.33
C ASN A 261 18.17 -11.52 6.68
N ALA A 262 17.37 -11.18 5.66
CA ALA A 262 16.06 -10.60 5.85
C ALA A 262 15.01 -11.22 4.91
N THR A 263 13.79 -11.41 5.41
CA THR A 263 12.64 -11.94 4.66
C THR A 263 11.53 -10.90 4.55
N VAL A 264 10.94 -10.73 3.36
CA VAL A 264 9.85 -9.78 3.13
C VAL A 264 8.56 -10.51 2.75
N ILE A 265 7.49 -10.31 3.53
CA ILE A 265 6.21 -11.03 3.40
C ILE A 265 5.06 -10.03 3.29
N ALA A 266 4.17 -10.22 2.30
CA ALA A 266 2.91 -9.49 2.23
C ALA A 266 1.96 -10.00 3.33
N SER A 267 1.59 -9.12 4.29
CA SER A 267 0.79 -9.53 5.45
C SER A 267 -0.04 -8.38 6.01
N ASN A 268 -1.27 -8.67 6.42
CA ASN A 268 -2.07 -7.73 7.21
C ASN A 268 -1.73 -7.90 8.70
N VAL A 269 -0.74 -7.14 9.16
CA VAL A 269 -0.11 -7.28 10.47
C VAL A 269 0.56 -8.66 10.57
N PHE A 270 0.04 -9.58 11.36
CA PHE A 270 0.62 -10.92 11.57
C PHE A 270 -0.05 -12.02 10.72
N SER A 271 -1.00 -11.70 9.83
CA SER A 271 -1.86 -12.71 9.19
C SER A 271 -1.14 -13.78 8.37
N GLU A 272 0.06 -13.50 7.89
CA GLU A 272 0.91 -14.41 7.10
C GLU A 272 2.25 -14.70 7.80
N VAL A 273 2.44 -14.21 9.02
CA VAL A 273 3.58 -14.60 9.85
C VAL A 273 3.30 -15.98 10.41
N ASP A 274 4.29 -16.88 10.34
CA ASP A 274 4.16 -18.21 10.91
C ASP A 274 3.89 -18.13 12.41
N SER A 275 2.84 -18.80 12.88
CA SER A 275 2.43 -18.80 14.29
C SER A 275 3.45 -19.41 15.25
N GLU A 276 4.40 -20.21 14.74
CA GLU A 276 5.48 -20.80 15.51
C GLU A 276 6.73 -19.90 15.58
N SER A 277 6.71 -18.74 14.88
CA SER A 277 7.83 -17.79 14.90
C SER A 277 7.87 -17.03 16.22
N GLU A 278 9.09 -16.93 16.80
CA GLU A 278 9.38 -16.13 17.97
C GLU A 278 10.43 -15.06 17.65
N PHE A 279 10.16 -13.80 18.04
CA PHE A 279 11.05 -12.67 17.82
C PHE A 279 11.51 -12.05 19.15
N ASP A 280 12.78 -11.64 19.21
CA ASP A 280 13.30 -10.89 20.35
C ASP A 280 12.79 -9.44 20.34
N LEU A 281 12.59 -8.89 19.13
CA LEU A 281 12.12 -7.53 18.89
C LEU A 281 10.99 -7.51 17.83
N ILE A 282 9.83 -6.97 18.20
CA ILE A 282 8.83 -6.52 17.24
C ILE A 282 8.87 -5.00 17.20
N ILE A 283 8.96 -4.41 16.02
CA ILE A 283 9.07 -2.96 15.85
C ILE A 283 8.05 -2.46 14.84
N SER A 284 7.51 -1.25 15.07
CA SER A 284 6.52 -0.66 14.16
C SER A 284 6.45 0.86 14.24
N ASN A 285 6.27 1.50 13.08
CA ASN A 285 5.69 2.83 12.95
C ASN A 285 4.30 2.68 12.30
N PRO A 286 3.26 2.37 13.07
CA PRO A 286 1.96 2.03 12.51
C PRO A 286 1.19 3.27 12.04
N PRO A 287 0.23 3.16 11.10
CA PRO A 287 -0.57 4.29 10.64
C PRO A 287 -1.46 4.85 11.74
N PHE A 288 -1.36 6.18 11.99
CA PHE A 288 -2.12 6.89 13.02
C PHE A 288 -3.38 7.54 12.45
N HIS A 289 -4.39 6.80 12.06
CA HIS A 289 -5.64 7.38 11.59
C HIS A 289 -6.62 7.64 12.73
N ARG A 290 -7.15 8.87 12.80
CA ARG A 290 -8.27 9.25 13.68
C ARG A 290 -9.55 8.61 13.12
N GLY A 291 -9.84 7.37 13.53
CA GLY A 291 -11.10 6.70 13.21
C GLY A 291 -11.51 5.79 14.36
N PHE A 292 -12.76 5.98 14.87
CA PHE A 292 -13.32 5.24 16.00
C PHE A 292 -13.74 3.79 15.67
N ASP A 293 -13.32 3.22 14.53
CA ASP A 293 -13.61 1.84 14.19
C ASP A 293 -12.56 0.91 14.81
N LEU A 294 -12.90 0.32 15.95
CA LEU A 294 -12.06 -0.60 16.71
C LEU A 294 -11.57 -1.81 15.88
N ASN A 295 -12.28 -2.16 14.81
CA ASN A 295 -11.91 -3.28 13.94
C ASN A 295 -10.85 -2.94 12.88
N THR A 296 -10.51 -1.65 12.70
CA THR A 296 -9.52 -1.18 11.73
C THR A 296 -8.30 -0.51 12.38
N ASN A 297 -8.19 -0.57 13.70
CA ASN A 297 -7.10 0.08 14.42
C ASN A 297 -5.85 -0.82 14.44
N VAL A 298 -5.02 -0.66 13.41
CA VAL A 298 -3.76 -1.41 13.24
C VAL A 298 -2.86 -1.36 14.48
N PRO A 299 -2.62 -0.19 15.13
CA PRO A 299 -1.78 -0.15 16.33
C PRO A 299 -2.31 -1.03 17.48
N HIS A 300 -3.64 -1.03 17.72
CA HIS A 300 -4.23 -1.90 18.76
C HIS A 300 -4.09 -3.38 18.40
N LYS A 301 -4.24 -3.73 17.12
CA LYS A 301 -4.05 -5.10 16.65
C LYS A 301 -2.60 -5.55 16.88
N ILE A 302 -1.62 -4.68 16.57
CA ILE A 302 -0.20 -4.95 16.83
C ILE A 302 0.02 -5.20 18.33
N MET A 303 -0.38 -4.28 19.20
CA MET A 303 -0.16 -4.38 20.65
C MET A 303 -0.83 -5.61 21.27
N LYS A 304 -1.99 -6.03 20.76
CA LYS A 304 -2.71 -7.20 21.28
C LYS A 304 -2.16 -8.54 20.81
N GLN A 305 -1.65 -8.59 19.58
CA GLN A 305 -1.19 -9.85 18.98
C GLN A 305 0.32 -10.04 19.11
N ALA A 306 1.11 -8.97 19.29
CA ALA A 306 2.57 -9.09 19.41
C ALA A 306 3.04 -10.08 20.51
N PRO A 307 2.37 -10.18 21.69
CA PRO A 307 2.73 -11.19 22.70
C PRO A 307 2.77 -12.63 22.18
N ASP A 308 1.91 -12.98 21.20
CA ASP A 308 1.85 -14.34 20.63
C ASP A 308 3.05 -14.66 19.72
N TYR A 309 3.84 -13.65 19.34
CA TYR A 309 4.98 -13.75 18.42
C TYR A 309 6.31 -13.33 19.07
N LEU A 310 6.31 -13.00 20.36
CA LEU A 310 7.52 -12.63 21.08
C LEU A 310 8.13 -13.82 21.82
N ALA A 311 9.44 -13.97 21.70
CA ALA A 311 10.21 -14.87 22.55
C ALA A 311 10.09 -14.47 24.03
N GLN A 312 10.41 -15.36 24.94
CA GLN A 312 10.42 -15.07 26.37
C GLN A 312 11.39 -13.91 26.68
N GLY A 313 10.87 -12.82 27.24
CA GLY A 313 11.63 -11.58 27.47
C GLY A 313 11.79 -10.70 26.25
N GLY A 314 11.19 -11.10 25.12
CA GLY A 314 11.09 -10.29 23.92
C GLY A 314 10.23 -9.06 24.11
N ARG A 315 10.30 -8.13 23.19
CA ARG A 315 9.66 -6.81 23.36
C ARG A 315 9.06 -6.25 22.08
N LEU A 316 7.98 -5.51 22.24
CA LEU A 316 7.40 -4.66 21.21
C LEU A 316 7.90 -3.21 21.42
N VAL A 317 8.43 -2.60 20.36
CA VAL A 317 8.79 -1.18 20.33
C VAL A 317 7.99 -0.50 19.23
N LEU A 318 7.23 0.54 19.55
CA LEU A 318 6.51 1.31 18.55
C LEU A 318 6.56 2.82 18.82
N VAL A 319 6.56 3.61 17.73
CA VAL A 319 6.34 5.05 17.83
C VAL A 319 4.86 5.36 17.72
N ALA A 320 4.42 6.41 18.40
CA ALA A 320 3.06 6.92 18.33
C ALA A 320 3.04 8.44 18.46
N ASN A 321 2.00 9.09 17.91
CA ASN A 321 1.76 10.49 18.22
C ASN A 321 1.52 10.67 19.72
N GLU A 322 2.06 11.74 20.29
CA GLU A 322 2.06 11.99 21.74
C GLU A 322 0.66 11.96 22.38
N PHE A 323 -0.34 12.50 21.70
CA PHE A 323 -1.72 12.58 22.20
C PHE A 323 -2.48 11.25 22.21
N LEU A 324 -1.96 10.18 21.57
CA LEU A 324 -2.63 8.88 21.50
C LEU A 324 -2.46 8.11 22.82
N LYS A 325 -3.55 7.56 23.35
CA LYS A 325 -3.55 6.85 24.64
C LYS A 325 -3.22 5.36 24.49
N TYR A 326 -2.08 5.03 23.87
CA TYR A 326 -1.68 3.63 23.66
C TYR A 326 -0.99 3.01 24.88
N ASN A 327 -0.58 3.80 25.85
CA ASN A 327 0.04 3.31 27.10
C ASN A 327 -0.85 2.27 27.79
N THR A 328 -2.15 2.55 27.96
CA THR A 328 -3.10 1.63 28.59
C THR A 328 -3.17 0.29 27.86
N VAL A 329 -3.20 0.31 26.51
CA VAL A 329 -3.24 -0.94 25.71
C VAL A 329 -1.94 -1.73 25.85
N MET A 330 -0.78 -1.05 25.97
CA MET A 330 0.50 -1.72 26.26
C MET A 330 0.48 -2.34 27.66
N GLU A 331 0.05 -1.61 28.69
CA GLU A 331 -0.05 -2.09 30.07
C GLU A 331 -1.00 -3.29 30.23
N GLU A 332 -2.06 -3.36 29.41
CA GLU A 332 -3.00 -4.48 29.41
C GLU A 332 -2.45 -5.77 28.78
N ASN A 333 -1.45 -5.68 27.90
CA ASN A 333 -0.99 -6.80 27.10
C ASN A 333 0.46 -7.24 27.39
N PHE A 334 1.23 -6.45 28.14
CA PHE A 334 2.64 -6.72 28.45
C PHE A 334 2.89 -6.72 29.95
N LYS A 335 3.84 -7.51 30.42
CA LYS A 335 4.22 -7.54 31.85
C LYS A 335 4.83 -6.24 32.32
N GLN A 336 5.57 -5.58 31.44
CA GLN A 336 6.14 -4.26 31.66
C GLN A 336 5.85 -3.39 30.45
N ALA A 337 5.41 -2.17 30.68
CA ALA A 337 5.13 -1.17 29.64
C ALA A 337 5.66 0.18 30.05
N GLU A 338 6.41 0.84 29.18
CA GLU A 338 6.99 2.13 29.48
C GLU A 338 7.10 3.05 28.25
N VAL A 339 7.25 4.34 28.51
CA VAL A 339 7.58 5.35 27.50
C VAL A 339 9.09 5.54 27.52
N ARG A 340 9.79 5.01 26.52
CA ARG A 340 11.25 5.11 26.39
C ARG A 340 11.72 6.51 26.04
N ALA A 341 10.99 7.18 25.18
CA ALA A 341 11.29 8.53 24.75
C ALA A 341 10.01 9.31 24.45
N ARG A 342 10.05 10.63 24.63
CA ARG A 342 8.91 11.52 24.40
C ARG A 342 9.39 12.89 23.96
N ASN A 343 8.68 13.45 22.96
CA ASN A 343 8.80 14.87 22.61
C ASN A 343 7.40 15.48 22.39
N THR A 344 7.31 16.66 21.83
CA THR A 344 6.02 17.36 21.62
C THR A 344 5.13 16.72 20.56
N LYS A 345 5.69 15.91 19.65
CA LYS A 345 4.96 15.26 18.54
C LYS A 345 4.77 13.76 18.77
N PHE A 346 5.80 13.08 19.26
CA PHE A 346 5.89 11.63 19.30
C PHE A 346 6.29 11.09 20.68
N LYS A 347 5.96 9.83 20.89
CA LYS A 347 6.51 8.99 21.96
C LYS A 347 6.88 7.63 21.41
N VAL A 348 7.94 7.04 21.97
CA VAL A 348 8.33 5.64 21.74
C VAL A 348 7.86 4.84 22.94
N LEU A 349 7.03 3.84 22.67
CA LEU A 349 6.48 2.91 23.65
C LEU A 349 7.22 1.58 23.57
N GLU A 350 7.52 1.00 24.71
CA GLU A 350 8.07 -0.36 24.81
C GLU A 350 7.19 -1.20 25.72
N GLY A 351 6.87 -2.42 25.28
CA GLY A 351 6.21 -3.46 26.06
C GLY A 351 7.09 -4.72 26.09
N ILE A 352 7.35 -5.29 27.26
CA ILE A 352 8.17 -6.49 27.46
C ILE A 352 7.26 -7.64 27.90
N LEU A 353 7.41 -8.82 27.24
CA LEU A 353 6.65 -10.04 27.52
C LEU A 353 7.04 -10.69 28.85
#